data_fd9cf85b236b72ce46cfa95dbde7cc92
#
_entry.id   fd9cf85b236b72ce46cfa95dbde7cc92
#
_cell.length_a   1.000
_cell.length_b   1.000
_cell.length_c   1.000
_cell.angle_alpha   90.00
_cell.angle_beta   90.00
_cell.angle_gamma   90.00
#
_symmetry.space_group_name_H-M   'P 1'
#
loop_
_entity.id
_entity.type
_entity.pdbx_description
1 polymer ?
#
loop_
_entity_poly.entity_id
_entity_poly.type
_entity_poly.pdbx_seq_one_letter_code
_entity_poly.pdbx_strand_id
1 'polypeptide(L)'
;VIVLVKACKTMLCSLFSAFFAFSSVSCSVTEPSDVETTVALTSAEQTTLSTESKATDDIVPTNHESYNYILIKQDSDDISAKLDKIISSKKYKGTTYLKIGNDFEYINANGDANTDSHMSNSIDTCYYTGSVTKQFTAAAVLKLCEDKKLSLSDKLDKFFSSYKNGEKITVRNLLTMTSGIKNYVRRDNETDSVIILNPEIEAEISKGNSEKENKKAILDWIFKQNLSFEPDSEFMYSDSNYYLLGEIIEKASGESYEKYLEENIFKPLGMNSSSFEASEKTAVSYQGTNSNDSLLYSGVGYSSMGLISNISDLLKWVDGLLDGAVLSENSLEQMFTPYKENYAMGFYVYGNKLSQTGRTEDYNSMLSFTKDKSEIFVSLSNYAYSDSAYIYRLFKNSLKKYLN
;
A
#
# COMPACT_ATOMS: atom_id res chain seq x y z
N VAL A 1 -13.81 20.89 -29.28
CA VAL A 1 -13.22 21.55 -28.11
C VAL A 1 -12.00 20.77 -27.60
N ILE A 2 -11.94 19.46 -27.82
CA ILE A 2 -10.85 18.57 -27.32
C ILE A 2 -9.56 18.67 -28.16
N VAL A 3 -9.59 19.21 -29.37
CA VAL A 3 -8.42 19.31 -30.26
C VAL A 3 -7.55 20.55 -30.00
N LEU A 4 -8.04 21.55 -29.26
CA LEU A 4 -7.31 22.81 -29.03
C LEU A 4 -6.42 22.82 -27.76
N VAL A 5 -6.53 21.85 -26.88
CA VAL A 5 -5.73 21.80 -25.64
C VAL A 5 -4.38 21.08 -25.83
N LYS A 6 -4.24 20.25 -26.88
CA LYS A 6 -2.97 19.56 -27.20
C LYS A 6 -1.93 20.44 -27.89
N ALA A 7 -2.31 21.58 -28.47
CA ALA A 7 -1.40 22.43 -29.25
C ALA A 7 -0.63 23.47 -28.39
N CYS A 8 -1.00 23.67 -27.13
CA CYS A 8 -0.39 24.71 -26.29
C CYS A 8 0.72 24.20 -25.35
N LYS A 9 0.92 22.89 -25.23
CA LYS A 9 1.96 22.28 -24.36
C LYS A 9 3.31 22.02 -25.05
N THR A 10 3.41 22.16 -26.37
CA THR A 10 4.62 21.83 -27.13
C THR A 10 5.55 23.02 -27.41
N MET A 11 5.26 24.20 -26.87
CA MET A 11 6.01 25.42 -27.20
C MET A 11 6.78 26.07 -26.04
N LEU A 12 6.88 25.42 -24.87
CA LEU A 12 7.57 26.01 -23.69
C LEU A 12 8.73 25.16 -23.13
N CYS A 13 9.16 24.09 -23.77
CA CYS A 13 10.25 23.20 -23.29
C CYS A 13 11.56 23.22 -24.10
N SER A 14 11.89 24.31 -24.84
CA SER A 14 13.12 24.38 -25.62
C SER A 14 14.18 25.39 -25.15
N LEU A 15 14.19 25.77 -23.87
CA LEU A 15 15.22 26.66 -23.32
C LEU A 15 15.55 26.28 -21.87
N PHE A 16 16.19 25.15 -21.64
CA PHE A 16 17.04 24.92 -20.45
C PHE A 16 17.73 23.53 -20.56
N SER A 17 18.72 23.44 -21.45
CA SER A 17 19.66 22.33 -21.46
C SER A 17 21.05 22.89 -21.73
N ALA A 18 21.72 23.35 -20.72
CA ALA A 18 23.19 23.47 -20.67
C ALA A 18 23.64 23.70 -19.21
N PHE A 19 24.70 23.00 -18.85
CA PHE A 19 25.48 23.08 -17.61
C PHE A 19 25.01 22.20 -16.43
N PHE A 20 25.66 21.06 -16.28
CA PHE A 20 26.57 20.77 -15.16
C PHE A 20 27.27 19.43 -15.39
N ALA A 21 28.56 19.53 -15.70
CA ALA A 21 29.49 18.39 -15.68
C ALA A 21 30.45 18.54 -14.48
N PHE A 22 30.69 17.40 -13.83
CA PHE A 22 31.85 17.03 -13.03
C PHE A 22 32.41 17.92 -11.91
N SER A 23 32.40 17.39 -10.68
CA SER A 23 33.67 17.16 -9.95
C SER A 23 33.46 16.30 -8.70
N SER A 24 34.10 15.14 -8.69
CA SER A 24 34.38 14.29 -7.55
C SER A 24 35.43 14.97 -6.66
N VAL A 25 35.11 15.17 -5.37
CA VAL A 25 36.11 15.45 -4.34
C VAL A 25 35.89 14.48 -3.19
N SER A 26 36.87 13.59 -3.03
CA SER A 26 37.11 12.75 -1.88
C SER A 26 37.61 13.63 -0.74
N CYS A 27 36.99 13.55 0.42
CA CYS A 27 37.55 14.09 1.64
C CYS A 27 37.40 13.07 2.78
N SER A 28 38.53 12.52 3.18
CA SER A 28 38.74 11.73 4.37
C SER A 28 38.76 12.65 5.59
N VAL A 29 37.96 12.34 6.62
CA VAL A 29 38.08 12.97 7.93
C VAL A 29 38.15 11.88 8.97
N THR A 30 39.27 11.96 9.71
CA THR A 30 39.66 11.18 10.87
C THR A 30 38.80 11.45 12.10
N GLU A 31 38.57 10.39 12.87
CA GLU A 31 37.92 10.42 14.19
C GLU A 31 38.80 11.16 15.23
N PRO A 32 38.21 11.71 16.28
CA PRO A 32 38.84 11.79 17.56
C PRO A 32 38.10 11.04 18.69
N SER A 33 38.93 10.46 19.54
CA SER A 33 38.72 9.61 20.69
C SER A 33 37.94 10.24 21.85
N ASP A 34 37.22 9.33 22.54
CA ASP A 34 36.87 9.21 23.96
C ASP A 34 37.04 10.39 24.94
N VAL A 35 35.93 10.73 25.60
CA VAL A 35 35.91 11.19 26.98
C VAL A 35 34.73 10.54 27.71
N GLU A 36 35.02 9.61 28.62
CA GLU A 36 34.11 9.11 29.65
C GLU A 36 33.74 10.22 30.64
N THR A 37 32.45 10.37 30.92
CA THR A 37 31.98 11.07 32.11
C THR A 37 30.88 10.26 32.78
N THR A 38 31.25 9.61 33.85
CA THR A 38 30.40 8.93 34.82
C THR A 38 29.59 9.96 35.61
N VAL A 39 28.25 9.88 35.58
CA VAL A 39 27.39 10.59 36.53
C VAL A 39 26.46 9.60 37.22
N ALA A 40 26.50 9.66 38.53
CA ALA A 40 25.82 8.78 39.47
C ALA A 40 24.30 8.96 39.46
N LEU A 41 23.60 7.83 39.54
CA LEU A 41 22.16 7.73 39.80
C LEU A 41 21.86 8.02 41.26
N THR A 42 21.04 9.02 41.54
CA THR A 42 20.35 9.17 42.82
C THR A 42 18.86 8.76 42.63
N SER A 43 18.44 7.87 43.51
CA SER A 43 17.08 7.35 43.67
C SER A 43 16.12 8.46 44.14
N ALA A 44 14.95 8.56 43.50
CA ALA A 44 13.82 9.29 44.08
C ALA A 44 12.50 8.53 43.77
N GLU A 45 11.91 8.07 44.84
CA GLU A 45 10.53 7.85 45.22
C GLU A 45 9.49 7.40 44.17
N GLN A 46 9.07 6.14 44.36
CA GLN A 46 7.82 5.58 43.88
C GLN A 46 6.62 6.28 44.55
N THR A 47 5.81 6.96 43.76
CA THR A 47 4.43 7.29 44.16
C THR A 47 3.51 6.38 43.37
N THR A 48 2.92 5.41 44.08
CA THR A 48 1.85 4.53 43.57
C THR A 48 0.58 5.33 43.36
N LEU A 49 0.17 5.51 42.10
CA LEU A 49 -1.21 5.84 41.77
C LEU A 49 -1.80 4.62 41.06
N SER A 50 -2.70 3.96 41.80
CA SER A 50 -3.60 2.93 41.27
C SER A 50 -4.59 3.59 40.30
N THR A 51 -4.44 3.37 39.02
CA THR A 51 -5.50 3.62 38.06
C THR A 51 -5.94 2.28 37.49
N GLU A 52 -7.19 1.95 37.78
CA GLU A 52 -7.90 0.85 37.14
C GLU A 52 -7.88 1.07 35.62
N SER A 53 -7.26 0.14 34.90
CA SER A 53 -7.34 0.09 33.44
C SER A 53 -8.73 -0.43 33.09
N LYS A 54 -9.66 0.48 32.81
CA LYS A 54 -10.80 0.15 31.95
C LYS A 54 -10.24 -0.03 30.54
N ALA A 55 -10.37 -1.25 30.01
CA ALA A 55 -10.27 -1.49 28.59
C ALA A 55 -11.27 -0.55 27.89
N THR A 56 -10.79 0.42 27.15
CA THR A 56 -11.63 1.32 26.38
C THR A 56 -11.76 0.74 24.98
N ASP A 57 -12.84 0.01 24.74
CA ASP A 57 -13.32 -0.37 23.39
C ASP A 57 -13.86 0.84 22.58
N ASP A 58 -13.69 2.08 23.10
CA ASP A 58 -14.22 3.31 22.51
C ASP A 58 -13.11 4.35 22.29
N ILE A 59 -12.22 4.12 21.33
CA ILE A 59 -11.26 5.14 20.88
C ILE A 59 -11.63 5.60 19.46
N VAL A 60 -12.90 5.83 19.22
CA VAL A 60 -13.37 6.49 18.02
C VAL A 60 -14.16 7.72 18.44
N PRO A 61 -13.61 8.93 18.38
CA PRO A 61 -14.39 10.14 18.61
C PRO A 61 -15.46 10.29 17.53
N THR A 62 -16.68 10.57 17.92
CA THR A 62 -17.86 10.68 17.04
C THR A 62 -18.11 12.09 16.50
N ASN A 63 -17.18 13.04 16.63
CA ASN A 63 -17.33 14.42 16.15
C ASN A 63 -16.39 14.76 15.01
N HIS A 64 -16.89 15.44 14.00
CA HIS A 64 -16.26 15.87 12.75
C HIS A 64 -15.19 16.98 12.88
N GLU A 65 -14.54 17.13 14.03
CA GLU A 65 -13.39 18.03 14.16
C GLU A 65 -12.10 17.25 13.96
N SER A 66 -11.09 17.87 13.37
CA SER A 66 -9.78 17.29 13.05
C SER A 66 -9.25 16.39 14.16
N TYR A 67 -9.23 15.08 13.91
CA TYR A 67 -8.81 14.08 14.90
C TYR A 67 -7.29 14.11 15.06
N ASN A 68 -6.86 14.55 16.23
CA ASN A 68 -5.47 14.60 16.60
C ASN A 68 -5.25 13.76 17.85
N TYR A 69 -4.60 12.62 17.71
CA TYR A 69 -3.82 11.81 18.65
C TYR A 69 -4.44 11.39 20.01
N ILE A 70 -3.96 10.26 20.49
CA ILE A 70 -3.96 9.87 21.90
C ILE A 70 -2.53 9.63 22.34
N LEU A 71 -2.11 10.30 23.40
CA LEU A 71 -0.76 10.23 23.91
C LEU A 71 -0.73 9.91 25.40
N ILE A 72 0.19 9.03 25.77
CA ILE A 72 0.31 8.54 27.15
C ILE A 72 1.49 9.18 27.90
N LYS A 73 2.37 9.99 27.26
CA LYS A 73 3.54 10.61 27.90
C LYS A 73 3.73 12.10 27.61
N GLN A 74 4.44 12.74 28.50
CA GLN A 74 4.58 14.19 28.73
C GLN A 74 5.16 15.02 27.54
N ASP A 75 5.82 14.39 26.54
CA ASP A 75 6.38 15.09 25.37
C ASP A 75 5.52 14.96 24.10
N SER A 76 4.38 14.44 24.24
CA SER A 76 3.43 13.99 23.22
C SER A 76 2.83 15.14 22.43
N ASP A 77 2.48 16.24 23.07
CA ASP A 77 1.87 17.41 22.42
C ASP A 77 2.87 18.07 21.45
N ASP A 78 4.16 18.14 21.82
CA ASP A 78 5.21 18.68 20.94
C ASP A 78 5.44 17.77 19.71
N ILE A 79 5.38 16.45 19.89
CA ILE A 79 5.52 15.48 18.79
C ILE A 79 4.36 15.62 17.82
N SER A 80 3.13 15.61 18.32
CA SER A 80 1.93 15.69 17.48
C SER A 80 1.87 17.01 16.72
N ALA A 81 2.14 18.13 17.39
CA ALA A 81 2.22 19.43 16.74
C ALA A 81 3.27 19.48 15.61
N LYS A 82 4.38 18.75 15.75
CA LYS A 82 5.38 18.62 14.67
C LYS A 82 4.86 17.80 13.50
N LEU A 83 4.15 16.69 13.77
CA LEU A 83 3.57 15.86 12.73
C LEU A 83 2.47 16.63 11.99
N ASP A 84 1.60 17.36 12.69
CA ASP A 84 0.58 18.24 12.10
C ASP A 84 1.20 19.32 11.22
N LYS A 85 2.31 19.90 11.66
CA LYS A 85 3.05 20.86 10.85
C LYS A 85 3.61 20.26 9.57
N ILE A 86 4.05 19.00 9.60
CA ILE A 86 4.48 18.26 8.41
C ILE A 86 3.28 18.09 7.47
N ILE A 87 2.17 17.56 7.94
CA ILE A 87 0.93 17.37 7.17
C ILE A 87 0.52 18.67 6.49
N SER A 88 0.40 19.74 7.28
CA SER A 88 -0.04 21.06 6.80
C SER A 88 0.95 21.67 5.79
N SER A 89 2.26 21.64 6.08
CA SER A 89 3.30 22.21 5.22
C SER A 89 3.42 21.50 3.86
N LYS A 90 3.11 20.20 3.84
CA LYS A 90 3.10 19.39 2.62
C LYS A 90 1.74 19.37 1.92
N LYS A 91 0.74 20.05 2.48
CA LYS A 91 -0.63 20.07 1.94
C LYS A 91 -1.17 18.67 1.71
N TYR A 92 -0.77 17.73 2.59
CA TYR A 92 -1.22 16.35 2.50
C TYR A 92 -2.75 16.28 2.64
N LYS A 93 -3.40 15.47 1.83
CA LYS A 93 -4.85 15.23 1.83
C LYS A 93 -5.08 13.75 2.10
N GLY A 94 -5.97 13.43 3.05
CA GLY A 94 -6.27 12.05 3.42
C GLY A 94 -6.10 11.78 4.91
N THR A 95 -5.95 10.52 5.28
CA THR A 95 -5.81 10.06 6.66
C THR A 95 -4.44 9.44 6.90
N THR A 96 -3.90 9.65 8.10
CA THR A 96 -2.58 9.14 8.51
C THR A 96 -2.64 8.61 9.92
N TYR A 97 -2.05 7.46 10.16
CA TYR A 97 -1.87 6.84 11.46
C TYR A 97 -0.40 6.48 11.67
N LEU A 98 0.10 6.71 12.86
CA LEU A 98 1.43 6.28 13.31
C LEU A 98 1.37 5.79 14.75
N LYS A 99 1.81 4.55 14.97
CA LYS A 99 2.07 3.98 16.30
C LYS A 99 3.55 3.73 16.48
N ILE A 100 4.09 4.04 17.66
CA ILE A 100 5.47 3.74 18.06
C ILE A 100 5.46 3.20 19.49
N GLY A 101 5.93 1.98 19.66
CA GLY A 101 5.84 1.26 20.91
C GLY A 101 4.39 1.07 21.36
N ASN A 102 4.20 1.04 22.68
CA ASN A 102 2.85 1.00 23.29
C ASN A 102 2.42 2.37 23.83
N ASP A 103 3.26 3.37 23.67
CA ASP A 103 3.16 4.65 24.37
C ASP A 103 2.78 5.83 23.44
N PHE A 104 2.84 5.65 22.13
CA PHE A 104 2.59 6.73 21.18
C PHE A 104 1.71 6.29 20.02
N GLU A 105 0.58 6.97 19.87
CA GLU A 105 -0.30 6.89 18.71
C GLU A 105 -0.62 8.29 18.20
N TYR A 106 -0.61 8.45 16.88
CA TYR A 106 -0.96 9.67 16.19
C TYR A 106 -1.93 9.36 15.06
N ILE A 107 -3.04 10.10 15.01
CA ILE A 107 -4.04 10.04 13.94
C ILE A 107 -4.27 11.45 13.42
N ASN A 108 -4.32 11.60 12.11
CA ASN A 108 -4.70 12.86 11.47
C ASN A 108 -5.58 12.58 10.24
N ALA A 109 -6.64 13.36 10.07
CA ALA A 109 -7.46 13.40 8.88
C ALA A 109 -7.48 14.84 8.35
N ASN A 110 -7.12 15.04 7.09
CA ASN A 110 -6.96 16.36 6.50
C ASN A 110 -7.54 16.47 5.09
N GLY A 111 -8.18 17.60 4.80
CA GLY A 111 -8.82 17.89 3.52
C GLY A 111 -10.16 17.19 3.33
N ASP A 112 -10.72 17.28 2.13
CA ASP A 112 -12.04 16.75 1.82
C ASP A 112 -11.95 15.33 1.26
N ALA A 113 -12.84 14.46 1.73
CA ALA A 113 -13.10 13.15 1.13
C ALA A 113 -13.90 13.30 -0.18
N ASN A 114 -14.73 14.34 -0.24
CA ASN A 114 -15.48 14.69 -1.43
C ASN A 114 -15.57 16.22 -1.52
N THR A 115 -14.93 16.79 -2.54
CA THR A 115 -14.90 18.25 -2.77
C THR A 115 -16.25 18.82 -3.16
N ASP A 116 -17.07 18.07 -3.90
CA ASP A 116 -18.36 18.55 -4.40
C ASP A 116 -19.40 18.65 -3.29
N SER A 117 -19.40 17.70 -2.35
CA SER A 117 -20.29 17.70 -1.18
C SER A 117 -19.68 18.36 0.05
N HIS A 118 -18.43 18.81 0.00
CA HIS A 118 -17.65 19.33 1.13
C HIS A 118 -17.58 18.36 2.32
N MET A 119 -17.59 17.06 2.03
CA MET A 119 -17.41 16.03 3.06
C MET A 119 -15.92 15.95 3.40
N SER A 120 -15.58 16.26 4.64
CA SER A 120 -14.19 16.17 5.12
C SER A 120 -13.72 14.73 5.25
N ASN A 121 -12.41 14.51 5.08
CA ASN A 121 -11.79 13.23 5.44
C ASN A 121 -11.95 12.93 6.93
N SER A 122 -12.15 11.67 7.28
CA SER A 122 -12.23 11.15 8.64
C SER A 122 -11.50 9.82 8.73
N ILE A 123 -11.36 9.27 9.93
CA ILE A 123 -10.77 7.93 10.14
C ILE A 123 -11.60 6.81 9.50
N ASP A 124 -12.90 7.05 9.29
CA ASP A 124 -13.83 6.11 8.66
C ASP A 124 -13.83 6.24 7.13
N THR A 125 -13.21 7.28 6.58
CA THR A 125 -13.11 7.46 5.14
C THR A 125 -12.35 6.30 4.52
N CYS A 126 -12.94 5.69 3.50
CA CYS A 126 -12.36 4.58 2.75
C CYS A 126 -11.64 5.12 1.51
N TYR A 127 -10.56 4.45 1.13
CA TYR A 127 -9.75 4.83 -0.03
C TYR A 127 -9.35 3.60 -0.83
N TYR A 128 -9.19 3.76 -2.13
CA TYR A 128 -8.47 2.75 -2.91
C TYR A 128 -7.03 2.65 -2.41
N THR A 129 -6.65 1.45 -2.02
CA THR A 129 -5.35 1.20 -1.37
C THR A 129 -4.24 0.88 -2.37
N GLY A 130 -4.56 0.78 -3.66
CA GLY A 130 -3.59 0.41 -4.68
C GLY A 130 -2.85 -0.87 -4.33
N SER A 131 -1.54 -0.90 -4.52
CA SER A 131 -0.74 -2.12 -4.31
C SER A 131 -0.71 -2.68 -2.89
N VAL A 132 -1.26 -2.00 -1.89
CA VAL A 132 -1.51 -2.62 -0.56
C VAL A 132 -2.44 -3.83 -0.68
N THR A 133 -3.32 -3.86 -1.68
CA THR A 133 -4.15 -5.01 -2.06
C THR A 133 -3.35 -6.32 -2.14
N LYS A 134 -2.11 -6.27 -2.61
CA LYS A 134 -1.27 -7.45 -2.84
C LYS A 134 -1.02 -8.29 -1.59
N GLN A 135 -1.02 -7.67 -0.42
CA GLN A 135 -0.87 -8.37 0.86
C GLN A 135 -2.01 -9.38 1.06
N PHE A 136 -3.22 -8.94 0.78
CA PHE A 136 -4.44 -9.73 0.93
C PHE A 136 -4.50 -10.86 -0.12
N THR A 137 -4.12 -10.55 -1.35
CA THR A 137 -4.01 -11.56 -2.42
C THR A 137 -3.00 -12.64 -2.07
N ALA A 138 -1.83 -12.26 -1.55
CA ALA A 138 -0.81 -13.22 -1.13
C ALA A 138 -1.30 -14.10 0.03
N ALA A 139 -1.96 -13.52 1.03
CA ALA A 139 -2.53 -14.26 2.14
C ALA A 139 -3.64 -15.24 1.67
N ALA A 140 -4.50 -14.82 0.74
CA ALA A 140 -5.54 -15.69 0.17
C ALA A 140 -4.93 -16.90 -0.57
N VAL A 141 -3.85 -16.69 -1.33
CA VAL A 141 -3.12 -17.79 -1.99
C VAL A 141 -2.54 -18.75 -0.97
N LEU A 142 -1.88 -18.23 0.07
CA LEU A 142 -1.29 -19.08 1.11
C LEU A 142 -2.36 -19.85 1.90
N LYS A 143 -3.50 -19.22 2.17
CA LYS A 143 -4.63 -19.89 2.81
C LYS A 143 -5.17 -21.04 1.97
N LEU A 144 -5.29 -20.86 0.65
CA LEU A 144 -5.63 -21.96 -0.27
C LEU A 144 -4.56 -23.08 -0.29
N CYS A 145 -3.29 -22.72 -0.07
CA CYS A 145 -2.23 -23.73 0.08
C CYS A 145 -2.37 -24.51 1.40
N GLU A 146 -2.72 -23.88 2.52
CA GLU A 146 -3.03 -24.54 3.78
C GLU A 146 -4.21 -25.50 3.64
N ASP A 147 -5.24 -25.08 2.90
CA ASP A 147 -6.41 -25.89 2.58
C ASP A 147 -6.14 -27.00 1.55
N LYS A 148 -4.89 -27.12 1.04
CA LYS A 148 -4.48 -28.08 0.00
C LYS A 148 -5.24 -27.96 -1.32
N LYS A 149 -5.85 -26.80 -1.58
CA LYS A 149 -6.54 -26.46 -2.85
C LYS A 149 -5.56 -25.94 -3.89
N LEU A 150 -4.41 -25.45 -3.45
CA LEU A 150 -3.37 -24.83 -4.26
C LEU A 150 -1.98 -25.25 -3.75
N SER A 151 -0.97 -25.19 -4.62
CA SER A 151 0.45 -25.32 -4.23
C SER A 151 1.25 -24.17 -4.81
N LEU A 152 2.23 -23.66 -4.06
CA LEU A 152 3.18 -22.66 -4.57
C LEU A 152 4.02 -23.17 -5.76
N SER A 153 4.13 -24.49 -5.94
CA SER A 153 4.77 -25.15 -7.08
C SER A 153 3.84 -25.41 -8.25
N ASP A 154 2.53 -25.18 -8.12
CA ASP A 154 1.61 -25.33 -9.23
C ASP A 154 2.01 -24.40 -10.37
N LYS A 155 1.96 -24.95 -11.59
CA LYS A 155 2.29 -24.24 -12.82
C LYS A 155 1.09 -23.49 -13.37
N LEU A 156 1.32 -22.40 -14.09
CA LEU A 156 0.24 -21.58 -14.64
C LEU A 156 -0.59 -22.32 -15.71
N ASP A 157 -0.03 -23.27 -16.42
CA ASP A 157 -0.76 -24.09 -17.42
C ASP A 157 -1.87 -24.92 -16.77
N LYS A 158 -1.77 -25.25 -15.48
CA LYS A 158 -2.86 -25.87 -14.69
C LYS A 158 -4.13 -25.01 -14.69
N PHE A 159 -3.98 -23.68 -14.71
CA PHE A 159 -5.06 -22.70 -14.60
C PHE A 159 -5.37 -22.04 -15.95
N PHE A 160 -4.38 -21.91 -16.80
CA PHE A 160 -4.43 -21.19 -18.08
C PHE A 160 -3.77 -22.03 -19.17
N SER A 161 -4.45 -23.09 -19.60
CA SER A 161 -3.93 -24.08 -20.57
C SER A 161 -3.51 -23.49 -21.92
N SER A 162 -4.06 -22.32 -22.29
CA SER A 162 -3.72 -21.60 -23.53
C SER A 162 -2.50 -20.68 -23.39
N TYR A 163 -1.98 -20.46 -22.18
CA TYR A 163 -0.85 -19.57 -21.97
C TYR A 163 0.48 -20.27 -22.31
N LYS A 164 1.12 -19.84 -23.39
CA LYS A 164 2.32 -20.48 -23.97
C LYS A 164 3.50 -20.66 -23.02
N ASN A 165 3.60 -19.81 -21.98
CA ASN A 165 4.68 -19.87 -20.98
C ASN A 165 4.23 -20.51 -19.67
N GLY A 166 3.00 -21.04 -19.61
CA GLY A 166 2.38 -21.51 -18.38
C GLY A 166 3.16 -22.63 -17.69
N GLU A 167 3.77 -23.53 -18.45
CA GLU A 167 4.57 -24.64 -17.94
C GLU A 167 5.87 -24.24 -17.22
N LYS A 168 6.36 -23.00 -17.49
CA LYS A 168 7.60 -22.48 -16.91
C LYS A 168 7.38 -21.72 -15.61
N ILE A 169 6.20 -21.15 -15.40
CA ILE A 169 5.90 -20.19 -14.33
C ILE A 169 5.11 -20.89 -13.23
N THR A 170 5.53 -20.73 -11.99
CA THR A 170 4.84 -21.23 -10.81
C THR A 170 4.04 -20.13 -10.12
N VAL A 171 3.09 -20.50 -9.25
CA VAL A 171 2.37 -19.59 -8.35
C VAL A 171 3.37 -18.80 -7.48
N ARG A 172 4.47 -19.44 -7.02
CA ARG A 172 5.55 -18.76 -6.30
C ARG A 172 6.18 -17.64 -7.12
N ASN A 173 6.46 -17.86 -8.40
CA ASN A 173 7.05 -16.82 -9.25
C ASN A 173 6.16 -15.58 -9.38
N LEU A 174 4.82 -15.77 -9.40
CA LEU A 174 3.89 -14.64 -9.38
C LEU A 174 3.97 -13.87 -8.06
N LEU A 175 3.89 -14.58 -6.91
CA LEU A 175 3.94 -13.99 -5.58
C LEU A 175 5.23 -13.20 -5.33
N THR A 176 6.36 -13.69 -5.85
CA THR A 176 7.70 -13.13 -5.61
C THR A 176 8.21 -12.22 -6.72
N MET A 177 7.35 -11.87 -7.71
CA MET A 177 7.71 -10.97 -8.83
C MET A 177 8.86 -11.48 -9.71
N THR A 178 8.99 -12.82 -9.83
CA THR A 178 10.08 -13.46 -10.59
C THR A 178 9.60 -14.25 -11.81
N SER A 179 8.38 -13.97 -12.28
CA SER A 179 7.77 -14.68 -13.41
C SER A 179 8.28 -14.26 -14.78
N GLY A 180 8.83 -13.06 -14.92
CA GLY A 180 9.16 -12.43 -16.21
C GLY A 180 7.95 -11.89 -16.98
N ILE A 181 6.73 -11.98 -16.45
CA ILE A 181 5.50 -11.48 -17.08
C ILE A 181 5.50 -9.95 -17.11
N LYS A 182 5.33 -9.39 -18.31
CA LYS A 182 5.25 -7.93 -18.49
C LYS A 182 4.08 -7.31 -17.75
N ASN A 183 4.30 -6.11 -17.24
CA ASN A 183 3.28 -5.37 -16.50
C ASN A 183 2.21 -4.80 -17.45
N TYR A 184 0.93 -5.06 -17.15
CA TYR A 184 -0.19 -4.52 -17.91
C TYR A 184 -0.44 -3.03 -17.63
N VAL A 185 0.07 -2.51 -16.53
CA VAL A 185 0.14 -1.08 -16.23
C VAL A 185 1.58 -0.57 -16.36
N ARG A 186 1.74 0.71 -16.59
CA ARG A 186 3.03 1.40 -16.64
C ARG A 186 2.97 2.65 -15.79
N ARG A 187 4.12 3.17 -15.42
CA ARG A 187 4.23 4.49 -14.80
C ARG A 187 4.40 5.54 -15.87
N ASP A 188 3.85 6.72 -15.61
CA ASP A 188 4.12 7.88 -16.45
C ASP A 188 5.60 8.25 -16.34
N ASN A 189 6.28 8.34 -17.49
CA ASN A 189 7.71 8.63 -17.55
C ASN A 189 8.06 10.06 -17.13
N GLU A 190 7.08 11.00 -17.14
CA GLU A 190 7.32 12.40 -16.76
C GLU A 190 7.23 12.61 -15.25
N THR A 191 6.33 11.91 -14.59
CA THR A 191 6.06 12.14 -13.16
C THR A 191 6.45 10.96 -12.26
N ASP A 192 6.62 9.75 -12.83
CA ASP A 192 6.80 8.46 -12.12
C ASP A 192 5.75 8.22 -11.01
N SER A 193 4.72 9.05 -10.97
CA SER A 193 3.73 9.11 -9.90
C SER A 193 2.38 8.52 -10.30
N VAL A 194 2.07 8.48 -11.59
CA VAL A 194 0.77 8.06 -12.10
C VAL A 194 0.88 6.68 -12.76
N ILE A 195 -0.02 5.78 -12.38
CA ILE A 195 -0.17 4.48 -13.03
C ILE A 195 -1.11 4.66 -14.22
N ILE A 196 -0.64 4.30 -15.40
CA ILE A 196 -1.41 4.34 -16.64
C ILE A 196 -1.48 2.96 -17.29
N LEU A 197 -2.53 2.70 -18.03
CA LEU A 197 -2.68 1.46 -18.78
C LEU A 197 -1.76 1.43 -20.00
N ASN A 198 -1.43 0.22 -20.45
CA ASN A 198 -0.89 0.06 -21.77
C ASN A 198 -1.94 0.51 -22.82
N PRO A 199 -1.51 1.22 -23.89
CA PRO A 199 -2.46 1.82 -24.85
C PRO A 199 -3.41 0.83 -25.50
N GLU A 200 -2.96 -0.41 -25.72
CA GLU A 200 -3.81 -1.48 -26.28
C GLU A 200 -4.97 -1.86 -25.33
N ILE A 201 -4.70 -1.91 -24.03
CA ILE A 201 -5.70 -2.18 -22.99
C ILE A 201 -6.63 -0.98 -22.83
N GLU A 202 -6.06 0.23 -22.74
CA GLU A 202 -6.81 1.48 -22.65
C GLU A 202 -7.82 1.62 -23.81
N ALA A 203 -7.40 1.29 -25.03
CA ALA A 203 -8.25 1.32 -26.20
C ALA A 203 -9.42 0.31 -26.13
N GLU A 204 -9.25 -0.84 -25.48
CA GLU A 204 -10.33 -1.81 -25.26
C GLU A 204 -11.30 -1.30 -24.18
N ILE A 205 -10.80 -0.86 -23.03
CA ILE A 205 -11.62 -0.38 -21.92
C ILE A 205 -12.44 0.87 -22.29
N SER A 206 -11.86 1.78 -23.10
CA SER A 206 -12.55 3.01 -23.57
C SER A 206 -13.77 2.73 -24.46
N LYS A 207 -14.01 1.50 -24.89
CA LYS A 207 -15.24 1.12 -25.62
C LYS A 207 -16.48 1.02 -24.72
N GLY A 208 -16.32 1.19 -23.41
CA GLY A 208 -17.41 1.07 -22.44
C GLY A 208 -17.86 -0.36 -22.19
N ASN A 209 -16.91 -1.28 -22.25
CA ASN A 209 -17.13 -2.70 -21.99
C ASN A 209 -17.53 -2.96 -20.53
N SER A 210 -18.17 -4.10 -20.28
CA SER A 210 -18.41 -4.59 -18.93
C SER A 210 -17.09 -4.95 -18.23
N GLU A 211 -17.10 -4.98 -16.90
CA GLU A 211 -15.95 -5.41 -16.10
C GLU A 211 -15.38 -6.76 -16.58
N LYS A 212 -16.27 -7.73 -16.87
CA LYS A 212 -15.88 -9.04 -17.39
C LYS A 212 -15.13 -8.96 -18.71
N GLU A 213 -15.56 -8.09 -19.61
CA GLU A 213 -14.91 -7.88 -20.91
C GLU A 213 -13.55 -7.19 -20.72
N ASN A 214 -13.46 -6.24 -19.80
CA ASN A 214 -12.21 -5.59 -19.43
C ASN A 214 -11.22 -6.56 -18.80
N LYS A 215 -11.65 -7.40 -17.86
CA LYS A 215 -10.83 -8.48 -17.28
C LYS A 215 -10.30 -9.41 -18.38
N LYS A 216 -11.17 -9.80 -19.33
CA LYS A 216 -10.75 -10.61 -20.46
C LYS A 216 -9.72 -9.92 -21.35
N ALA A 217 -9.89 -8.64 -21.66
CA ALA A 217 -8.95 -7.87 -22.48
C ALA A 217 -7.56 -7.79 -21.83
N ILE A 218 -7.50 -7.60 -20.50
CA ILE A 218 -6.25 -7.59 -19.73
C ILE A 218 -5.57 -8.95 -19.80
N LEU A 219 -6.30 -10.04 -19.55
CA LEU A 219 -5.77 -11.40 -19.64
C LEU A 219 -5.28 -11.74 -21.04
N ASP A 220 -6.03 -11.40 -22.07
CA ASP A 220 -5.64 -11.60 -23.47
C ASP A 220 -4.37 -10.83 -23.82
N TRP A 221 -4.23 -9.59 -23.30
CA TRP A 221 -3.01 -8.81 -23.48
C TRP A 221 -1.82 -9.47 -22.78
N ILE A 222 -1.96 -9.86 -21.50
CA ILE A 222 -0.90 -10.53 -20.73
C ILE A 222 -0.42 -11.79 -21.46
N PHE A 223 -1.34 -12.61 -21.96
CA PHE A 223 -1.01 -13.90 -22.60
C PHE A 223 -0.36 -13.76 -23.96
N LYS A 224 -0.57 -12.64 -24.66
CA LYS A 224 0.11 -12.33 -25.92
C LYS A 224 1.58 -11.91 -25.74
N GLN A 225 1.95 -11.41 -24.56
CA GLN A 225 3.30 -10.89 -24.32
C GLN A 225 4.34 -12.01 -24.25
N ASN A 226 5.56 -11.69 -24.68
CA ASN A 226 6.74 -12.48 -24.37
C ASN A 226 7.20 -12.15 -22.94
N LEU A 227 7.83 -13.12 -22.28
CA LEU A 227 8.49 -12.87 -21.01
C LEU A 227 9.64 -11.88 -21.19
N SER A 228 9.90 -11.07 -20.19
CA SER A 228 11.04 -10.14 -20.12
C SER A 228 12.35 -10.89 -19.82
N PHE A 229 12.25 -12.02 -19.08
CA PHE A 229 13.33 -12.90 -18.69
C PHE A 229 12.78 -14.29 -18.35
N GLU A 230 13.64 -15.29 -18.27
CA GLU A 230 13.23 -16.64 -17.85
C GLU A 230 12.79 -16.64 -16.37
N PRO A 231 11.69 -17.33 -16.03
CA PRO A 231 11.19 -17.36 -14.67
C PRO A 231 12.29 -17.70 -13.67
N ASP A 232 12.28 -17.00 -12.54
CA ASP A 232 13.23 -17.13 -11.43
C ASP A 232 14.64 -16.55 -11.67
N SER A 233 14.98 -16.09 -12.90
CA SER A 233 16.30 -15.52 -13.16
C SER A 233 16.46 -14.11 -12.60
N GLU A 234 15.44 -13.27 -12.71
CA GLU A 234 15.48 -11.86 -12.33
C GLU A 234 14.24 -11.47 -11.50
N PHE A 235 14.25 -10.24 -10.97
CA PHE A 235 13.11 -9.58 -10.34
C PHE A 235 12.57 -8.48 -11.25
N MET A 236 11.25 -8.43 -11.39
CA MET A 236 10.56 -7.30 -12.02
C MET A 236 9.18 -7.13 -11.40
N TYR A 237 8.96 -6.01 -10.74
CA TYR A 237 7.64 -5.68 -10.21
C TYR A 237 6.63 -5.59 -11.36
N SER A 238 5.59 -6.40 -11.30
CA SER A 238 4.55 -6.48 -12.33
C SER A 238 3.20 -6.76 -11.70
N ASP A 239 2.26 -5.84 -11.89
CA ASP A 239 0.89 -5.97 -11.43
C ASP A 239 0.17 -7.15 -12.09
N SER A 240 0.59 -7.54 -13.31
CA SER A 240 0.10 -8.73 -14.01
C SER A 240 0.23 -10.00 -13.17
N ASN A 241 1.29 -10.12 -12.35
CA ASN A 241 1.46 -11.28 -11.48
C ASN A 241 0.30 -11.42 -10.50
N TYR A 242 -0.03 -10.34 -9.81
CA TYR A 242 -1.09 -10.34 -8.82
C TYR A 242 -2.47 -10.36 -9.44
N TYR A 243 -2.63 -9.81 -10.64
CA TYR A 243 -3.84 -9.95 -11.42
C TYR A 243 -4.15 -11.42 -11.72
N LEU A 244 -3.15 -12.19 -12.18
CA LEU A 244 -3.27 -13.62 -12.43
C LEU A 244 -3.51 -14.42 -11.15
N LEU A 245 -2.96 -13.99 -10.00
CA LEU A 245 -3.22 -14.64 -8.71
C LEU A 245 -4.70 -14.53 -8.31
N GLY A 246 -5.39 -13.44 -8.61
CA GLY A 246 -6.83 -13.32 -8.40
C GLY A 246 -7.61 -14.37 -9.19
N GLU A 247 -7.31 -14.50 -10.46
CA GLU A 247 -7.93 -15.53 -11.34
C GLU A 247 -7.63 -16.97 -10.84
N ILE A 248 -6.43 -17.19 -10.28
CA ILE A 248 -6.06 -18.48 -9.68
C ILE A 248 -6.85 -18.74 -8.40
N ILE A 249 -7.06 -17.71 -7.56
CA ILE A 249 -7.89 -17.80 -6.37
C ILE A 249 -9.32 -18.19 -6.75
N GLU A 250 -9.92 -17.54 -7.76
CA GLU A 250 -11.26 -17.89 -8.25
C GLU A 250 -11.35 -19.34 -8.72
N LYS A 251 -10.37 -19.79 -9.51
CA LYS A 251 -10.34 -21.17 -10.03
C LYS A 251 -10.12 -22.22 -8.94
N ALA A 252 -9.31 -21.90 -7.94
CA ALA A 252 -8.97 -22.84 -6.86
C ALA A 252 -10.06 -22.90 -5.77
N SER A 253 -10.74 -21.76 -5.50
CA SER A 253 -11.79 -21.68 -4.49
C SER A 253 -13.17 -22.06 -5.03
N GLY A 254 -13.44 -21.73 -6.30
CA GLY A 254 -14.76 -21.81 -6.92
C GLY A 254 -15.66 -20.60 -6.59
N GLU A 255 -15.11 -19.56 -5.99
CA GLU A 255 -15.79 -18.30 -5.62
C GLU A 255 -15.16 -17.12 -6.35
N SER A 256 -15.85 -15.97 -6.45
CA SER A 256 -15.21 -14.75 -6.91
C SER A 256 -14.08 -14.34 -5.94
N TYR A 257 -13.08 -13.64 -6.45
CA TYR A 257 -11.95 -13.16 -5.66
C TYR A 257 -12.39 -12.31 -4.47
N GLU A 258 -13.31 -11.37 -4.70
CA GLU A 258 -13.86 -10.47 -3.70
C GLU A 258 -14.56 -11.23 -2.58
N LYS A 259 -15.44 -12.18 -2.98
CA LYS A 259 -16.18 -13.02 -2.03
C LYS A 259 -15.22 -13.90 -1.21
N TYR A 260 -14.19 -14.46 -1.86
CA TYR A 260 -13.20 -15.27 -1.13
C TYR A 260 -12.48 -14.46 -0.05
N LEU A 261 -12.06 -13.22 -0.35
CA LEU A 261 -11.44 -12.34 0.64
C LEU A 261 -12.42 -11.93 1.74
N GLU A 262 -13.64 -11.60 1.38
CA GLU A 262 -14.68 -11.24 2.35
C GLU A 262 -14.89 -12.35 3.37
N GLU A 263 -15.10 -13.59 2.92
CA GLU A 263 -15.42 -14.71 3.82
C GLU A 263 -14.20 -15.20 4.62
N ASN A 264 -13.00 -15.16 4.04
CA ASN A 264 -11.83 -15.80 4.63
C ASN A 264 -10.85 -14.83 5.32
N ILE A 265 -10.99 -13.51 5.08
CA ILE A 265 -10.11 -12.49 5.66
C ILE A 265 -10.93 -11.37 6.32
N PHE A 266 -11.81 -10.67 5.57
CA PHE A 266 -12.44 -9.47 6.11
C PHE A 266 -13.40 -9.77 7.26
N LYS A 267 -14.33 -10.70 7.08
CA LYS A 267 -15.30 -11.08 8.13
C LYS A 267 -14.61 -11.65 9.38
N PRO A 268 -13.67 -12.61 9.26
CA PRO A 268 -12.95 -13.12 10.41
C PRO A 268 -12.20 -12.07 11.22
N LEU A 269 -11.69 -11.03 10.58
CA LEU A 269 -10.97 -9.93 11.22
C LEU A 269 -11.87 -8.75 11.59
N GLY A 270 -13.15 -8.78 11.26
CA GLY A 270 -14.06 -7.66 11.49
C GLY A 270 -13.75 -6.42 10.66
N MET A 271 -13.17 -6.60 9.46
CA MET A 271 -12.84 -5.52 8.50
C MET A 271 -14.09 -5.10 7.71
N ASN A 272 -15.05 -4.48 8.40
CA ASN A 272 -16.39 -4.25 7.88
C ASN A 272 -16.48 -3.09 6.85
N SER A 273 -15.42 -2.32 6.70
CA SER A 273 -15.33 -1.20 5.75
C SER A 273 -14.44 -1.54 4.54
N SER A 274 -13.89 -2.76 4.48
CA SER A 274 -13.04 -3.22 3.38
C SER A 274 -13.86 -3.92 2.32
N SER A 275 -13.70 -3.50 1.07
CA SER A 275 -14.46 -4.02 -0.08
C SER A 275 -13.74 -3.78 -1.40
N PHE A 276 -14.35 -4.24 -2.50
CA PHE A 276 -13.92 -3.93 -3.87
C PHE A 276 -14.95 -3.05 -4.60
N GLU A 277 -16.04 -2.70 -3.92
CA GLU A 277 -17.06 -1.79 -4.41
C GLU A 277 -17.04 -0.49 -3.62
N ALA A 278 -17.08 0.64 -4.34
CA ALA A 278 -17.15 1.95 -3.70
C ALA A 278 -18.48 2.14 -2.98
N SER A 279 -18.44 2.82 -1.85
CA SER A 279 -19.58 3.19 -1.03
C SER A 279 -19.64 4.70 -0.83
N GLU A 280 -20.67 5.19 -0.15
CA GLU A 280 -20.77 6.59 0.28
C GLU A 280 -19.60 7.05 1.17
N LYS A 281 -18.90 6.11 1.83
CA LYS A 281 -17.71 6.39 2.63
C LYS A 281 -16.42 6.45 1.81
N THR A 282 -16.46 6.08 0.53
CA THR A 282 -15.27 6.08 -0.32
C THR A 282 -14.95 7.50 -0.76
N ALA A 283 -13.74 7.94 -0.46
CA ALA A 283 -13.27 9.25 -0.87
C ALA A 283 -13.27 9.38 -2.39
N VAL A 284 -13.68 10.54 -2.88
CA VAL A 284 -13.61 10.91 -4.29
C VAL A 284 -12.24 11.57 -4.56
N SER A 285 -11.67 11.32 -5.73
CA SER A 285 -10.40 11.88 -6.13
C SER A 285 -10.44 13.41 -6.20
N TYR A 286 -9.34 14.06 -5.76
CA TYR A 286 -9.18 15.52 -5.86
C TYR A 286 -8.89 16.02 -7.28
N GLN A 287 -8.68 15.15 -8.25
CA GLN A 287 -8.45 15.57 -9.64
C GLN A 287 -9.73 15.82 -10.44
N GLY A 288 -10.89 15.72 -9.79
CA GLY A 288 -12.19 15.99 -10.43
C GLY A 288 -12.59 14.98 -11.49
N THR A 289 -11.91 13.85 -11.56
CA THR A 289 -12.46 12.68 -12.24
C THR A 289 -13.60 12.18 -11.37
N ASN A 290 -14.82 12.19 -11.91
CA ASN A 290 -15.93 11.57 -11.24
C ASN A 290 -15.51 10.15 -10.84
N SER A 291 -15.88 9.72 -9.66
CA SER A 291 -15.62 8.37 -9.14
C SER A 291 -16.00 7.26 -10.12
N ASN A 292 -16.85 7.53 -11.07
CA ASN A 292 -17.29 6.63 -12.13
C ASN A 292 -16.32 6.48 -13.31
N ASP A 293 -15.29 7.32 -13.40
CA ASP A 293 -14.30 7.31 -14.49
C ASP A 293 -12.93 6.76 -14.06
N SER A 294 -12.80 6.33 -12.82
CA SER A 294 -11.57 5.72 -12.33
C SER A 294 -11.35 4.37 -13.02
N LEU A 295 -10.15 4.15 -13.55
CA LEU A 295 -9.69 2.88 -14.11
C LEU A 295 -9.90 1.69 -13.16
N LEU A 296 -10.02 1.95 -11.85
CA LEU A 296 -10.21 0.94 -10.81
C LEU A 296 -11.60 0.30 -10.82
N TYR A 297 -12.64 1.04 -11.26
CA TYR A 297 -14.02 0.52 -11.29
C TYR A 297 -14.30 -0.47 -12.42
N SER A 298 -13.46 -0.51 -13.44
CA SER A 298 -13.68 -1.31 -14.64
C SER A 298 -13.03 -2.69 -14.60
N GLY A 299 -12.70 -3.23 -13.43
CA GLY A 299 -12.00 -4.51 -13.28
C GLY A 299 -10.49 -4.42 -13.54
N VAL A 300 -9.95 -3.20 -13.67
CA VAL A 300 -8.51 -2.98 -13.91
C VAL A 300 -7.71 -3.21 -12.65
N GLY A 301 -8.16 -2.72 -11.51
CA GLY A 301 -7.47 -2.85 -10.24
C GLY A 301 -7.45 -4.28 -9.72
N TYR A 302 -8.63 -4.88 -9.64
CA TYR A 302 -8.87 -6.25 -9.22
C TYR A 302 -7.94 -6.68 -8.07
N SER A 303 -7.37 -7.86 -8.14
CA SER A 303 -6.49 -8.46 -7.12
C SER A 303 -5.10 -7.85 -7.02
N SER A 304 -4.75 -6.91 -7.90
CA SER A 304 -3.45 -6.23 -7.85
C SER A 304 -3.49 -4.88 -7.14
N MET A 305 -4.63 -4.16 -7.17
CA MET A 305 -4.73 -2.79 -6.63
C MET A 305 -6.16 -2.32 -6.31
N GLY A 306 -7.16 -3.20 -6.37
CA GLY A 306 -8.58 -2.81 -6.32
C GLY A 306 -9.18 -2.68 -4.91
N LEU A 307 -8.49 -3.06 -3.84
CA LEU A 307 -9.02 -3.01 -2.47
C LEU A 307 -9.31 -1.57 -2.04
N ILE A 308 -10.49 -1.37 -1.50
CA ILE A 308 -10.92 -0.17 -0.78
C ILE A 308 -10.90 -0.49 0.71
N SER A 309 -10.29 0.36 1.53
CA SER A 309 -10.21 0.17 2.98
C SER A 309 -9.98 1.50 3.70
N ASN A 310 -10.06 1.47 5.03
CA ASN A 310 -9.75 2.60 5.91
C ASN A 310 -8.66 2.24 6.93
N ILE A 311 -8.24 3.21 7.75
CA ILE A 311 -7.21 3.00 8.76
C ILE A 311 -7.62 1.89 9.74
N SER A 312 -8.83 1.93 10.28
CA SER A 312 -9.30 0.97 11.27
C SER A 312 -9.18 -0.48 10.78
N ASP A 313 -9.63 -0.75 9.57
CA ASP A 313 -9.58 -2.10 9.00
C ASP A 313 -8.15 -2.54 8.66
N LEU A 314 -7.30 -1.62 8.17
CA LEU A 314 -5.89 -1.94 7.94
C LEU A 314 -5.12 -2.23 9.24
N LEU A 315 -5.51 -1.62 10.36
CA LEU A 315 -4.95 -1.98 11.68
C LEU A 315 -5.39 -3.38 12.11
N LYS A 316 -6.68 -3.73 11.94
CA LYS A 316 -7.17 -5.09 12.18
C LYS A 316 -6.48 -6.13 11.29
N TRP A 317 -6.16 -5.75 10.03
CA TRP A 317 -5.36 -6.58 9.14
C TRP A 317 -3.97 -6.85 9.72
N VAL A 318 -3.25 -5.81 10.14
CA VAL A 318 -1.91 -5.95 10.74
C VAL A 318 -1.96 -6.84 11.98
N ASP A 319 -2.92 -6.59 12.88
CA ASP A 319 -3.08 -7.37 14.10
C ASP A 319 -3.41 -8.83 13.79
N GLY A 320 -4.44 -9.07 12.97
CA GLY A 320 -4.87 -10.42 12.64
C GLY A 320 -3.83 -11.22 11.86
N LEU A 321 -3.07 -10.56 10.98
CA LEU A 321 -1.98 -11.21 10.24
C LEU A 321 -0.85 -11.64 11.19
N LEU A 322 -0.38 -10.73 12.05
CA LEU A 322 0.75 -10.98 12.95
C LEU A 322 0.39 -11.91 14.12
N ASP A 323 -0.87 -11.92 14.55
CA ASP A 323 -1.38 -12.82 15.59
C ASP A 323 -1.73 -14.22 15.08
N GLY A 324 -1.55 -14.48 13.77
CA GLY A 324 -1.81 -15.78 13.17
C GLY A 324 -3.31 -16.11 13.00
N ALA A 325 -4.19 -15.10 13.04
CA ALA A 325 -5.63 -15.30 12.86
C ALA A 325 -6.02 -15.65 11.42
N VAL A 326 -5.16 -15.32 10.44
CA VAL A 326 -5.41 -15.55 9.00
C VAL A 326 -4.61 -16.75 8.50
N LEU A 327 -3.34 -16.85 8.86
CA LEU A 327 -2.38 -17.83 8.36
C LEU A 327 -1.62 -18.50 9.51
N SER A 328 -1.20 -19.75 9.30
CA SER A 328 -0.29 -20.44 10.21
C SER A 328 1.09 -19.76 10.26
N GLU A 329 1.84 -20.03 11.33
CA GLU A 329 3.21 -19.54 11.51
C GLU A 329 4.11 -19.89 10.30
N ASN A 330 4.01 -21.12 9.78
CA ASN A 330 4.77 -21.56 8.60
C ASN A 330 4.42 -20.75 7.35
N SER A 331 3.15 -20.41 7.13
CA SER A 331 2.72 -19.57 6.00
C SER A 331 3.15 -18.12 6.17
N LEU A 332 3.11 -17.59 7.39
CA LEU A 332 3.62 -16.26 7.71
C LEU A 332 5.13 -16.17 7.48
N GLU A 333 5.90 -17.17 7.89
CA GLU A 333 7.34 -17.22 7.63
C GLU A 333 7.61 -17.19 6.12
N GLN A 334 6.89 -17.97 5.32
CA GLN A 334 7.02 -17.93 3.86
C GLN A 334 6.60 -16.58 3.29
N MET A 335 5.50 -15.99 3.79
CA MET A 335 4.99 -14.71 3.33
C MET A 335 5.99 -13.56 3.58
N PHE A 336 6.72 -13.61 4.70
CA PHE A 336 7.62 -12.55 5.14
C PHE A 336 9.09 -12.80 4.80
N THR A 337 9.41 -13.91 4.14
CA THR A 337 10.77 -14.20 3.71
C THR A 337 11.04 -13.53 2.36
N PRO A 338 11.98 -12.56 2.29
CA PRO A 338 12.33 -11.92 1.03
C PRO A 338 12.98 -12.93 0.07
N TYR A 339 12.65 -12.79 -1.21
CA TYR A 339 13.18 -13.67 -2.24
C TYR A 339 14.25 -12.97 -3.09
N LYS A 340 13.88 -11.91 -3.79
CA LYS A 340 14.80 -11.04 -4.55
C LYS A 340 14.46 -9.58 -4.27
N GLU A 341 15.44 -8.67 -4.36
CA GLU A 341 15.29 -7.20 -4.21
C GLU A 341 14.49 -6.82 -2.93
N ASN A 342 14.69 -7.57 -1.84
CA ASN A 342 13.95 -7.42 -0.59
C ASN A 342 12.43 -7.61 -0.72
N TYR A 343 11.93 -8.11 -1.85
CA TYR A 343 10.51 -8.38 -2.02
C TYR A 343 10.16 -9.80 -1.56
N ALA A 344 9.14 -9.89 -0.74
CA ALA A 344 8.53 -11.12 -0.28
C ALA A 344 7.16 -11.31 -0.98
N MET A 345 6.16 -11.86 -0.30
CA MET A 345 4.84 -12.07 -0.90
C MET A 345 3.91 -10.91 -0.51
N GLY A 346 3.83 -9.88 -1.34
CA GLY A 346 3.00 -8.68 -1.14
C GLY A 346 3.64 -7.55 -0.34
N PHE A 347 4.92 -7.70 0.05
CA PHE A 347 5.67 -6.71 0.84
C PHE A 347 7.09 -6.55 0.35
N TYR A 348 7.65 -5.37 0.58
CA TYR A 348 9.08 -5.18 0.73
C TYR A 348 9.47 -5.38 2.20
N VAL A 349 10.57 -6.09 2.46
CA VAL A 349 11.04 -6.46 3.80
C VAL A 349 12.40 -5.85 4.07
N TYR A 350 12.51 -5.07 5.15
CA TYR A 350 13.73 -4.41 5.59
C TYR A 350 13.97 -4.74 7.07
N GLY A 351 14.76 -5.79 7.33
CA GLY A 351 14.93 -6.32 8.67
C GLY A 351 13.62 -6.90 9.24
N ASN A 352 13.12 -6.35 10.36
CA ASN A 352 11.83 -6.76 10.92
C ASN A 352 10.62 -5.97 10.36
N LYS A 353 10.86 -5.00 9.47
CA LYS A 353 9.83 -4.13 8.89
C LYS A 353 9.31 -4.67 7.57
N LEU A 354 7.99 -4.73 7.45
CA LEU A 354 7.26 -5.00 6.23
C LEU A 354 6.62 -3.70 5.73
N SER A 355 6.68 -3.45 4.44
CA SER A 355 6.18 -2.20 3.87
C SER A 355 5.66 -2.40 2.45
N GLN A 356 4.53 -1.76 2.15
CA GLN A 356 4.01 -1.66 0.79
C GLN A 356 3.41 -0.28 0.59
N THR A 357 3.81 0.38 -0.49
CA THR A 357 3.13 1.57 -0.99
C THR A 357 2.08 1.18 -2.01
N GLY A 358 1.00 1.93 -2.07
CA GLY A 358 -0.02 1.81 -3.10
C GLY A 358 -0.14 3.11 -3.89
N ARG A 359 -0.29 2.97 -5.19
CA ARG A 359 -0.58 4.09 -6.08
C ARG A 359 -1.59 3.66 -7.13
N THR A 360 -2.48 4.56 -7.44
CA THR A 360 -3.34 4.52 -8.60
C THR A 360 -3.22 5.87 -9.33
N GLU A 361 -4.04 6.12 -10.32
CA GLU A 361 -4.09 7.44 -10.96
C GLU A 361 -4.40 8.55 -9.95
N ASP A 362 -5.31 8.26 -9.00
CA ASP A 362 -5.91 9.27 -8.13
C ASP A 362 -5.60 9.09 -6.63
N TYR A 363 -5.11 7.92 -6.23
CA TYR A 363 -4.92 7.59 -4.81
C TYR A 363 -3.48 7.21 -4.51
N ASN A 364 -3.07 7.54 -3.31
CA ASN A 364 -1.75 7.19 -2.80
C ASN A 364 -1.90 6.61 -1.39
N SER A 365 -1.21 5.52 -1.13
CA SER A 365 -1.26 4.85 0.17
C SER A 365 0.09 4.30 0.59
N MET A 366 0.21 4.01 1.88
CA MET A 366 1.30 3.24 2.44
C MET A 366 0.81 2.48 3.68
N LEU A 367 1.16 1.21 3.75
CA LEU A 367 1.07 0.41 4.97
C LEU A 367 2.46 -0.12 5.28
N SER A 368 2.97 0.21 6.46
CA SER A 368 4.27 -0.24 6.94
C SER A 368 4.18 -0.61 8.41
N PHE A 369 4.71 -1.76 8.79
CA PHE A 369 4.70 -2.21 10.17
C PHE A 369 5.89 -3.12 10.48
N THR A 370 6.25 -3.22 11.75
CA THR A 370 7.24 -4.18 12.23
C THR A 370 6.58 -5.47 12.69
N LYS A 371 7.29 -6.60 12.55
CA LYS A 371 6.78 -7.93 12.94
C LYS A 371 6.41 -8.02 14.43
N ASP A 372 7.04 -7.21 15.27
CA ASP A 372 6.80 -7.10 16.71
C ASP A 372 5.76 -6.03 17.08
N LYS A 373 5.11 -5.41 16.09
CA LYS A 373 4.15 -4.32 16.26
C LYS A 373 4.70 -3.07 16.97
N SER A 374 6.02 -2.95 17.07
CA SER A 374 6.65 -1.78 17.70
C SER A 374 6.53 -0.50 16.87
N GLU A 375 6.23 -0.62 15.59
CA GLU A 375 5.92 0.50 14.70
C GLU A 375 4.83 0.09 13.71
N ILE A 376 3.79 0.91 13.58
CA ILE A 376 2.77 0.78 12.53
C ILE A 376 2.54 2.15 11.93
N PHE A 377 2.61 2.24 10.61
CA PHE A 377 2.28 3.44 9.85
C PHE A 377 1.28 3.11 8.75
N VAL A 378 0.18 3.86 8.73
CA VAL A 378 -0.82 3.82 7.66
C VAL A 378 -1.01 5.22 7.13
N SER A 379 -1.04 5.37 5.83
CA SER A 379 -1.34 6.64 5.17
C SER A 379 -2.19 6.35 3.94
N LEU A 380 -3.35 7.00 3.85
CA LEU A 380 -4.33 6.85 2.78
C LEU A 380 -4.71 8.23 2.25
N SER A 381 -4.65 8.43 0.95
CA SER A 381 -4.91 9.72 0.31
C SER A 381 -5.74 9.56 -0.95
N ASN A 382 -6.71 10.45 -1.12
CA ASN A 382 -7.49 10.64 -2.35
C ASN A 382 -6.90 11.75 -3.24
N TYR A 383 -5.61 11.99 -3.12
CA TYR A 383 -4.90 12.98 -3.91
C TYR A 383 -3.58 12.39 -4.43
N ALA A 384 -3.49 12.18 -5.74
CA ALA A 384 -2.36 11.48 -6.36
C ALA A 384 -0.99 12.10 -6.06
N TYR A 385 -0.96 13.43 -5.84
CA TYR A 385 0.28 14.15 -5.50
C TYR A 385 0.65 14.13 -4.02
N SER A 386 -0.18 13.53 -3.17
CA SER A 386 0.18 13.24 -1.77
C SER A 386 1.11 12.02 -1.73
N ASP A 387 2.38 12.21 -1.40
CA ASP A 387 3.34 11.12 -1.31
C ASP A 387 3.38 10.55 0.12
N SER A 388 2.68 9.43 0.34
CA SER A 388 2.59 8.74 1.63
C SER A 388 3.98 8.26 2.13
N ALA A 389 4.85 7.79 1.24
CA ALA A 389 6.19 7.36 1.61
C ALA A 389 7.08 8.56 2.01
N TYR A 390 6.88 9.71 1.37
CA TYR A 390 7.57 10.93 1.74
C TYR A 390 7.12 11.44 3.11
N ILE A 391 5.81 11.43 3.40
CA ILE A 391 5.26 11.77 4.73
C ILE A 391 5.85 10.86 5.79
N TYR A 392 5.85 9.54 5.58
CA TYR A 392 6.47 8.60 6.49
C TYR A 392 7.94 8.92 6.78
N ARG A 393 8.73 9.21 5.75
CA ARG A 393 10.14 9.60 5.91
C ARG A 393 10.31 10.88 6.71
N LEU A 394 9.46 11.89 6.50
CA LEU A 394 9.48 13.13 7.27
C LEU A 394 9.11 12.88 8.73
N PHE A 395 8.09 12.05 9.00
CA PHE A 395 7.73 11.64 10.35
C PHE A 395 8.92 10.97 11.05
N LYS A 396 9.52 9.96 10.43
CA LYS A 396 10.68 9.25 10.98
C LYS A 396 11.85 10.20 11.29
N ASN A 397 12.14 11.13 10.40
CA ASN A 397 13.22 12.11 10.61
C ASN A 397 12.92 13.06 11.77
N SER A 398 11.67 13.51 11.93
CA SER A 398 11.27 14.39 13.02
C SER A 398 11.31 13.70 14.39
N LEU A 399 11.14 12.37 14.39
CA LEU A 399 11.06 11.54 15.60
C LEU A 399 12.39 10.92 16.01
N LYS A 400 13.48 11.05 15.22
CA LYS A 400 14.77 10.42 15.50
C LYS A 400 15.27 10.65 16.94
N LYS A 401 15.10 11.85 17.46
CA LYS A 401 15.52 12.20 18.83
C LYS A 401 14.69 11.57 19.96
N TYR A 402 13.52 10.98 19.62
CA TYR A 402 12.61 10.35 20.58
C TYR A 402 12.62 8.81 20.46
N LEU A 403 13.31 8.26 19.44
CA LEU A 403 13.35 6.84 19.12
C LEU A 403 14.65 6.13 19.51
N ASN A 404 15.57 6.84 20.16
CA ASN A 404 16.87 6.30 20.62
C ASN A 404 16.79 5.89 22.08
#